data_e678fb8a1ced9eb5a28667abcc69bcdb
#
_entry.id   e678fb8a1ced9eb5a28667abcc69bcdb
#
_cell.length_a   1.000
_cell.length_b   1.000
_cell.length_c   1.000
_cell.angle_alpha   90.00
_cell.angle_beta   90.00
_cell.angle_gamma   90.00
#
_symmetry.space_group_name_H-M   'P 1'
#
loop_
_entity.id
_entity.type
_entity.pdbx_description
1 polymer ?
#
loop_
_entity_poly.entity_id
_entity_poly.type
_entity_poly.pdbx_seq_one_letter_code
_entity_poly.pdbx_strand_id
1 'polypeptide(L)'
;MFCRPNVLAWVAGATVLGFCLTHSARAAGNPADGEKKFYTCYGCHGVETYKNAYPDYSVPELRHQNAAYIISALHEYKSGQRPHPTMHAQASSLSDQDIEDIAAYLQGAEPATPPAPTGTPPQQATACVACHGVNGLGVAAPLDPKPPILAGQHEDYLVEALKSYHNKRRQNVVMNGMAQLLATENDIQVVAEYFAHQPSPLETATTDSK
;
A
#
# COMPACT_ATOMS: atom_id res chain seq x y z
N MET A 1 60.75 -62.42 2.28
CA MET A 1 59.84 -62.52 1.15
C MET A 1 58.48 -62.10 1.74
N PHE A 2 58.16 -60.80 1.68
CA PHE A 2 56.96 -60.23 2.30
C PHE A 2 56.02 -59.69 1.22
N CYS A 3 54.86 -60.34 1.12
CA CYS A 3 53.78 -59.95 0.20
C CYS A 3 53.01 -58.78 0.80
N ARG A 4 52.93 -57.66 0.07
CA ARG A 4 52.05 -56.53 0.45
C ARG A 4 50.66 -56.64 -0.23
N PRO A 5 49.55 -56.50 0.45
CA PRO A 5 48.24 -56.40 -0.20
C PRO A 5 47.97 -54.96 -0.67
N ASN A 6 47.55 -54.85 -1.93
CA ASN A 6 47.04 -53.60 -2.53
C ASN A 6 45.65 -53.30 -1.97
N VAL A 7 45.51 -52.14 -1.35
CA VAL A 7 44.20 -51.61 -0.95
C VAL A 7 43.67 -50.71 -2.10
N LEU A 8 42.66 -51.21 -2.82
CA LEU A 8 41.89 -50.38 -3.74
C LEU A 8 40.98 -49.49 -2.93
N ALA A 9 41.25 -48.19 -2.95
CA ALA A 9 40.35 -47.14 -2.41
C ALA A 9 39.23 -46.85 -3.43
N TRP A 10 38.00 -47.20 -3.07
CA TRP A 10 36.81 -46.77 -3.83
C TRP A 10 36.48 -45.32 -3.44
N VAL A 11 36.67 -44.39 -4.37
CA VAL A 11 36.20 -43.00 -4.24
C VAL A 11 34.72 -42.96 -4.68
N ALA A 12 33.82 -42.97 -3.71
CA ALA A 12 32.42 -42.71 -3.99
C ALA A 12 32.23 -41.22 -4.26
N GLY A 13 32.07 -40.89 -5.55
CA GLY A 13 31.71 -39.52 -5.96
C GLY A 13 30.26 -39.19 -5.60
N ALA A 14 30.07 -38.42 -4.57
CA ALA A 14 28.76 -37.84 -4.26
C ALA A 14 28.48 -36.65 -5.18
N THR A 15 27.69 -36.86 -6.22
CA THR A 15 27.13 -35.79 -7.06
C THR A 15 26.06 -35.04 -6.26
N VAL A 16 26.44 -33.90 -5.70
CA VAL A 16 25.49 -32.94 -5.11
C VAL A 16 24.76 -32.25 -6.26
N LEU A 17 23.52 -32.70 -6.57
CA LEU A 17 22.63 -31.93 -7.44
C LEU A 17 22.26 -30.65 -6.67
N GLY A 18 22.94 -29.54 -7.02
CA GLY A 18 22.58 -28.20 -6.59
C GLY A 18 21.21 -27.84 -7.17
N PHE A 19 20.17 -27.89 -6.36
CA PHE A 19 18.86 -27.36 -6.70
C PHE A 19 18.98 -25.85 -6.70
N CYS A 20 19.27 -25.25 -7.88
CA CYS A 20 19.18 -23.81 -8.08
C CYS A 20 17.71 -23.41 -7.93
N LEU A 21 17.33 -22.95 -6.74
CA LEU A 21 16.10 -22.20 -6.54
C LEU A 21 16.28 -20.87 -7.31
N THR A 22 15.81 -20.86 -8.56
CA THR A 22 15.65 -19.62 -9.30
C THR A 22 14.56 -18.81 -8.63
N HIS A 23 14.95 -17.96 -7.69
CA HIS A 23 14.08 -16.88 -7.27
C HIS A 23 13.94 -16.00 -8.50
N SER A 24 12.77 -16.04 -9.13
CA SER A 24 12.42 -15.05 -10.14
C SER A 24 12.40 -13.70 -9.42
N ALA A 25 13.45 -12.92 -9.60
CA ALA A 25 13.43 -11.52 -9.18
C ALA A 25 12.24 -10.87 -9.92
N ARG A 26 11.21 -10.45 -9.18
CA ARG A 26 10.12 -9.67 -9.77
C ARG A 26 10.76 -8.42 -10.37
N ALA A 27 10.40 -8.11 -11.59
CA ALA A 27 10.82 -6.86 -12.21
C ALA A 27 10.19 -5.70 -11.42
N ALA A 28 10.94 -4.65 -11.16
CA ALA A 28 10.37 -3.42 -10.60
C ALA A 28 9.25 -2.93 -11.52
N GLY A 29 8.17 -2.36 -10.95
CA GLY A 29 7.04 -1.87 -11.73
C GLY A 29 7.46 -0.83 -12.77
N ASN A 30 6.89 -0.92 -13.96
CA ASN A 30 7.12 0.03 -15.06
C ASN A 30 6.00 1.09 -15.07
N PRO A 31 6.29 2.36 -14.76
CA PRO A 31 5.24 3.39 -14.69
C PRO A 31 4.58 3.67 -16.05
N ALA A 32 5.28 3.51 -17.19
CA ALA A 32 4.70 3.73 -18.51
C ALA A 32 3.68 2.62 -18.90
N ASP A 33 3.90 1.40 -18.44
CA ASP A 33 2.93 0.32 -18.60
C ASP A 33 1.81 0.44 -17.56
N GLY A 34 2.12 0.92 -16.36
CA GLY A 34 1.15 1.24 -15.31
C GLY A 34 0.14 2.30 -15.75
N GLU A 35 0.58 3.36 -16.42
CA GLU A 35 -0.31 4.38 -17.00
C GLU A 35 -1.36 3.79 -17.95
N LYS A 36 -0.92 2.91 -18.86
CA LYS A 36 -1.83 2.23 -19.80
C LYS A 36 -2.82 1.33 -19.09
N LYS A 37 -2.36 0.62 -18.05
CA LYS A 37 -3.19 -0.32 -17.27
C LYS A 37 -4.18 0.42 -16.35
N PHE A 38 -3.83 1.61 -15.90
CA PHE A 38 -4.68 2.47 -15.08
C PHE A 38 -5.89 3.04 -15.83
N TYR A 39 -5.96 2.88 -17.17
CA TYR A 39 -7.03 3.43 -18.01
C TYR A 39 -8.45 3.17 -17.47
N THR A 40 -8.73 1.95 -17.02
CA THR A 40 -10.07 1.61 -16.47
C THR A 40 -10.33 2.23 -15.10
N CYS A 41 -9.29 2.67 -14.41
CA CYS A 41 -9.38 3.26 -13.06
C CYS A 41 -9.70 4.76 -13.11
N TYR A 42 -9.37 5.44 -14.23
CA TYR A 42 -9.63 6.86 -14.41
C TYR A 42 -11.10 7.25 -14.26
N GLY A 43 -12.02 6.36 -14.62
CA GLY A 43 -13.45 6.64 -14.52
C GLY A 43 -13.94 6.99 -13.10
N CYS A 44 -13.17 6.59 -12.08
CA CYS A 44 -13.46 6.90 -10.68
C CYS A 44 -12.32 7.71 -10.06
N HIS A 45 -11.06 7.23 -10.15
CA HIS A 45 -9.89 7.85 -9.50
C HIS A 45 -9.29 9.02 -10.26
N GLY A 46 -9.73 9.29 -11.49
CA GLY A 46 -9.32 10.43 -12.31
C GLY A 46 -10.33 11.57 -12.35
N VAL A 47 -11.38 11.51 -11.56
CA VAL A 47 -12.44 12.51 -11.49
C VAL A 47 -12.45 13.16 -10.12
N GLU A 48 -12.11 14.46 -10.07
CA GLU A 48 -12.17 15.22 -8.83
C GLU A 48 -13.56 15.14 -8.21
N THR A 49 -13.62 15.04 -6.89
CA THR A 49 -14.88 15.00 -6.12
C THR A 49 -15.80 13.81 -6.41
N TYR A 50 -15.32 12.77 -7.13
CA TYR A 50 -16.14 11.59 -7.37
C TYR A 50 -16.43 10.83 -6.07
N LYS A 51 -17.71 10.49 -5.87
CA LYS A 51 -18.18 9.74 -4.70
C LYS A 51 -18.79 8.40 -5.08
N ASN A 52 -18.62 7.43 -4.21
CA ASN A 52 -19.38 6.20 -4.28
C ASN A 52 -20.86 6.49 -4.00
N ALA A 53 -21.75 5.75 -4.67
CA ALA A 53 -23.18 5.86 -4.39
C ALA A 53 -23.60 5.12 -3.11
N TYR A 54 -22.86 4.04 -2.78
CA TYR A 54 -23.11 3.25 -1.57
C TYR A 54 -21.91 2.35 -1.25
N PRO A 55 -21.33 2.45 -0.03
CA PRO A 55 -21.56 3.53 0.94
C PRO A 55 -21.09 4.88 0.39
N ASP A 56 -21.73 5.98 0.82
CA ASP A 56 -21.43 7.33 0.33
C ASP A 56 -20.17 7.88 0.98
N TYR A 57 -19.07 7.87 0.23
CA TYR A 57 -17.81 8.54 0.56
C TYR A 57 -16.99 8.79 -0.70
N SER A 58 -16.07 9.74 -0.62
CA SER A 58 -15.21 10.13 -1.74
C SER A 58 -14.28 8.99 -2.16
N VAL A 59 -14.08 8.85 -3.47
CA VAL A 59 -13.06 7.93 -4.02
C VAL A 59 -11.68 8.47 -3.67
N PRO A 60 -10.78 7.67 -3.10
CA PRO A 60 -9.52 8.19 -2.56
C PRO A 60 -8.57 8.70 -3.62
N GLU A 61 -7.78 9.72 -3.25
CA GLU A 61 -6.65 10.24 -4.00
C GLU A 61 -5.53 9.19 -4.06
N LEU A 62 -4.96 8.98 -5.25
CA LEU A 62 -3.97 7.92 -5.47
C LEU A 62 -2.63 8.40 -6.01
N ARG A 63 -2.55 9.55 -6.70
CA ARG A 63 -1.26 10.06 -7.18
C ARG A 63 -0.37 10.40 -6.00
N HIS A 64 0.91 10.08 -6.14
CA HIS A 64 1.96 10.23 -5.14
C HIS A 64 1.79 9.38 -3.88
N GLN A 65 0.87 8.40 -3.88
CA GLN A 65 0.75 7.43 -2.80
C GLN A 65 1.90 6.42 -2.86
N ASN A 66 2.33 5.90 -1.71
CA ASN A 66 3.39 4.89 -1.62
C ASN A 66 3.08 3.63 -2.44
N ALA A 67 3.96 3.26 -3.37
CA ALA A 67 3.77 2.07 -4.22
C ALA A 67 3.57 0.80 -3.40
N ALA A 68 4.34 0.60 -2.33
CA ALA A 68 4.18 -0.57 -1.46
C ALA A 68 2.77 -0.67 -0.86
N TYR A 69 2.18 0.47 -0.47
CA TYR A 69 0.80 0.50 0.00
C TYR A 69 -0.22 0.21 -1.12
N ILE A 70 -0.02 0.77 -2.32
CA ILE A 70 -0.90 0.50 -3.47
C ILE A 70 -0.87 -1.00 -3.81
N ILE A 71 0.31 -1.62 -3.84
CA ILE A 71 0.48 -3.06 -4.09
C ILE A 71 -0.29 -3.87 -3.05
N SER A 72 -0.10 -3.59 -1.76
CA SER A 72 -0.80 -4.26 -0.68
C SER A 72 -2.32 -4.10 -0.81
N ALA A 73 -2.81 -2.87 -1.03
CA ALA A 73 -4.23 -2.59 -1.15
C ALA A 73 -4.89 -3.32 -2.34
N LEU A 74 -4.22 -3.39 -3.50
CA LEU A 74 -4.74 -4.11 -4.66
C LEU A 74 -4.76 -5.63 -4.43
N HIS A 75 -3.76 -6.20 -3.77
CA HIS A 75 -3.78 -7.60 -3.36
C HIS A 75 -4.88 -7.89 -2.33
N GLU A 76 -5.08 -6.99 -1.35
CA GLU A 76 -6.15 -7.10 -0.36
C GLU A 76 -7.54 -7.06 -1.01
N TYR A 77 -7.75 -6.19 -2.02
CA TYR A 77 -8.99 -6.18 -2.80
C TYR A 77 -9.15 -7.46 -3.62
N LYS A 78 -8.09 -7.92 -4.30
CA LYS A 78 -8.09 -9.15 -5.10
C LYS A 78 -8.41 -10.38 -4.27
N SER A 79 -7.88 -10.48 -3.05
CA SER A 79 -8.11 -11.60 -2.11
C SER A 79 -9.41 -11.48 -1.30
N GLY A 80 -10.07 -10.31 -1.31
CA GLY A 80 -11.25 -10.05 -0.48
C GLY A 80 -10.95 -9.67 0.98
N GLN A 81 -9.68 -9.56 1.36
CA GLN A 81 -9.28 -9.08 2.71
C GLN A 81 -9.68 -7.63 2.96
N ARG A 82 -9.88 -6.87 1.89
CA ARG A 82 -10.43 -5.51 1.89
C ARG A 82 -11.72 -5.51 1.07
N PRO A 83 -12.88 -5.67 1.73
CA PRO A 83 -14.15 -5.84 1.01
C PRO A 83 -14.60 -4.52 0.39
N HIS A 84 -14.71 -4.51 -0.92
CA HIS A 84 -15.27 -3.44 -1.73
C HIS A 84 -15.64 -4.03 -3.10
N PRO A 85 -16.91 -4.27 -3.42
CA PRO A 85 -17.29 -5.01 -4.63
C PRO A 85 -16.69 -4.48 -5.92
N THR A 86 -16.74 -3.16 -6.13
CA THR A 86 -16.15 -2.54 -7.33
C THR A 86 -14.64 -2.74 -7.40
N MET A 87 -13.92 -2.49 -6.29
CA MET A 87 -12.47 -2.65 -6.27
C MET A 87 -12.04 -4.11 -6.36
N HIS A 88 -12.80 -5.04 -5.79
CA HIS A 88 -12.58 -6.47 -5.97
C HIS A 88 -12.70 -6.85 -7.46
N ALA A 89 -13.76 -6.40 -8.14
CA ALA A 89 -13.94 -6.66 -9.56
C ALA A 89 -12.78 -6.11 -10.41
N GLN A 90 -12.31 -4.88 -10.14
CA GLN A 90 -11.19 -4.28 -10.84
C GLN A 90 -9.87 -5.02 -10.56
N ALA A 91 -9.57 -5.34 -9.31
CA ALA A 91 -8.33 -5.98 -8.91
C ALA A 91 -8.24 -7.47 -9.33
N SER A 92 -9.37 -8.16 -9.46
CA SER A 92 -9.42 -9.60 -9.76
C SER A 92 -8.73 -10.00 -11.06
N SER A 93 -8.77 -9.13 -12.07
CA SER A 93 -8.19 -9.38 -13.40
C SER A 93 -6.70 -8.98 -13.50
N LEU A 94 -6.16 -8.26 -12.53
CA LEU A 94 -4.78 -7.79 -12.55
C LEU A 94 -3.81 -8.94 -12.24
N SER A 95 -2.76 -9.08 -13.03
CA SER A 95 -1.59 -9.88 -12.65
C SER A 95 -0.78 -9.15 -11.57
N ASP A 96 0.14 -9.87 -10.93
CA ASP A 96 1.03 -9.23 -9.94
C ASP A 96 1.90 -8.15 -10.59
N GLN A 97 2.35 -8.37 -11.84
CA GLN A 97 3.12 -7.36 -12.58
C GLN A 97 2.25 -6.13 -12.90
N ASP A 98 0.97 -6.30 -13.26
CA ASP A 98 0.07 -5.17 -13.48
C ASP A 98 -0.10 -4.32 -12.21
N ILE A 99 -0.19 -4.98 -11.05
CA ILE A 99 -0.28 -4.30 -9.75
C ILE A 99 0.99 -3.49 -9.47
N GLU A 100 2.16 -4.05 -9.75
CA GLU A 100 3.45 -3.34 -9.57
C GLU A 100 3.60 -2.16 -10.52
N ASP A 101 3.21 -2.33 -11.79
CA ASP A 101 3.27 -1.28 -12.80
C ASP A 101 2.34 -0.12 -12.45
N ILE A 102 1.09 -0.42 -12.07
CA ILE A 102 0.11 0.59 -11.62
C ILE A 102 0.62 1.32 -10.38
N ALA A 103 1.20 0.60 -9.41
CA ALA A 103 1.73 1.21 -8.21
C ALA A 103 2.91 2.15 -8.50
N ALA A 104 3.81 1.75 -9.40
CA ALA A 104 4.93 2.59 -9.85
C ALA A 104 4.45 3.85 -10.58
N TYR A 105 3.41 3.73 -11.41
CA TYR A 105 2.79 4.88 -12.08
C TYR A 105 2.17 5.84 -11.08
N LEU A 106 1.39 5.34 -10.13
CA LEU A 106 0.68 6.18 -9.15
C LEU A 106 1.65 6.86 -8.18
N GLN A 107 2.71 6.19 -7.74
CA GLN A 107 3.71 6.82 -6.89
C GLN A 107 4.40 7.98 -7.60
N GLY A 108 4.77 7.81 -8.86
CA GLY A 108 5.48 8.85 -9.62
C GLY A 108 6.80 9.26 -8.97
N ALA A 109 7.24 10.49 -9.22
CA ALA A 109 8.39 11.08 -8.56
C ALA A 109 8.02 11.58 -7.15
N GLU A 110 8.84 11.28 -6.16
CA GLU A 110 8.65 11.86 -4.83
C GLU A 110 8.86 13.38 -4.86
N PRO A 111 8.01 14.15 -4.14
CA PRO A 111 8.21 15.58 -4.02
C PRO A 111 9.56 15.89 -3.37
N ALA A 112 10.28 16.87 -3.92
CA ALA A 112 11.64 17.22 -3.50
C ALA A 112 11.74 17.65 -2.02
N THR A 113 10.66 18.19 -1.47
CA THR A 113 10.59 18.64 -0.07
C THR A 113 9.20 18.33 0.49
N PRO A 114 9.10 17.52 1.55
CA PRO A 114 7.82 17.31 2.20
C PRO A 114 7.29 18.61 2.79
N PRO A 115 6.00 18.92 2.65
CA PRO A 115 5.41 20.09 3.28
C PRO A 115 5.47 20.01 4.81
N ALA A 116 5.61 21.15 5.46
CA ALA A 116 5.57 21.23 6.92
C ALA A 116 4.16 20.90 7.44
N PRO A 117 4.05 20.25 8.62
CA PRO A 117 2.75 19.96 9.22
C PRO A 117 2.02 21.23 9.62
N THR A 118 0.70 21.19 9.58
CA THR A 118 -0.19 22.25 10.04
C THR A 118 -0.85 21.86 11.36
N GLY A 119 -0.77 22.74 12.35
CA GLY A 119 -1.38 22.53 13.66
C GLY A 119 -0.66 21.47 14.52
N THR A 120 -1.28 21.15 15.65
CA THR A 120 -0.79 20.14 16.60
C THR A 120 -1.67 18.90 16.50
N PRO A 121 -1.10 17.68 16.45
CA PRO A 121 -1.90 16.46 16.44
C PRO A 121 -2.84 16.39 17.65
N PRO A 122 -4.12 16.08 17.46
CA PRO A 122 -5.03 15.86 18.58
C PRO A 122 -4.62 14.62 19.37
N GLN A 123 -5.04 14.54 20.63
CA GLN A 123 -4.68 13.43 21.52
C GLN A 123 -5.03 12.07 20.90
N GLN A 124 -6.15 11.98 20.19
CA GLN A 124 -6.61 10.76 19.51
C GLN A 124 -5.64 10.27 18.42
N ALA A 125 -4.89 11.19 17.79
CA ALA A 125 -3.92 10.85 16.76
C ALA A 125 -2.54 10.46 17.30
N THR A 126 -2.28 10.54 18.61
CA THR A 126 -0.96 10.34 19.21
C THR A 126 -0.31 9.00 18.83
N ALA A 127 -1.08 7.91 18.80
CA ALA A 127 -0.57 6.60 18.39
C ALA A 127 -0.35 6.50 16.86
N CYS A 128 -1.11 7.25 16.08
CA CYS A 128 -1.08 7.23 14.61
C CYS A 128 0.20 7.89 14.07
N VAL A 129 0.63 9.00 14.68
CA VAL A 129 1.79 9.77 14.23
C VAL A 129 3.11 9.00 14.35
N ALA A 130 3.17 7.96 15.18
CA ALA A 130 4.35 7.10 15.30
C ALA A 130 4.74 6.41 13.97
N CYS A 131 3.76 6.08 13.15
CA CYS A 131 3.97 5.43 11.84
C CYS A 131 3.66 6.37 10.67
N HIS A 132 2.57 7.13 10.78
CA HIS A 132 2.11 8.01 9.70
C HIS A 132 2.78 9.40 9.71
N GLY A 133 3.57 9.72 10.74
CA GLY A 133 4.19 11.05 10.90
C GLY A 133 3.18 12.11 11.35
N VAL A 134 3.68 13.20 11.93
CA VAL A 134 2.84 14.33 12.37
C VAL A 134 2.16 15.05 11.19
N ASN A 135 2.77 14.99 10.03
CA ASN A 135 2.24 15.56 8.78
C ASN A 135 1.43 14.55 7.94
N GLY A 136 1.28 13.30 8.38
CA GLY A 136 0.57 12.26 7.63
C GLY A 136 1.30 11.73 6.40
N LEU A 137 2.59 12.07 6.21
CA LEU A 137 3.40 11.65 5.05
C LEU A 137 4.24 10.40 5.32
N GLY A 138 4.13 9.82 6.51
CA GLY A 138 4.96 8.74 7.00
C GLY A 138 6.14 9.23 7.82
N VAL A 139 6.95 8.31 8.30
CA VAL A 139 8.20 8.59 9.06
C VAL A 139 9.41 8.16 8.24
N ALA A 140 10.56 8.76 8.54
CA ALA A 140 11.84 8.40 7.89
C ALA A 140 12.36 7.00 8.28
N ALA A 141 11.77 6.36 9.32
CA ALA A 141 12.15 5.02 9.74
C ALA A 141 11.82 3.99 8.63
N PRO A 142 12.65 2.95 8.47
CA PRO A 142 12.42 1.89 7.48
C PRO A 142 11.30 0.96 7.95
N LEU A 143 10.06 1.42 7.83
CA LEU A 143 8.89 0.57 8.04
C LEU A 143 8.60 -0.19 6.74
N ASP A 144 8.40 -1.51 6.86
CA ASP A 144 8.05 -2.36 5.75
C ASP A 144 6.79 -3.19 6.09
N PRO A 145 5.71 -3.06 5.32
CA PRO A 145 5.53 -2.09 4.22
C PRO A 145 5.45 -0.64 4.73
N LYS A 146 5.89 0.31 3.89
CA LYS A 146 5.79 1.74 4.18
C LYS A 146 4.31 2.12 4.38
N PRO A 147 3.94 2.80 5.50
CA PRO A 147 2.57 3.21 5.74
C PRO A 147 2.05 4.14 4.64
N PRO A 148 0.73 4.17 4.38
CA PRO A 148 0.16 5.08 3.40
C PRO A 148 0.28 6.55 3.85
N ILE A 149 0.36 7.43 2.86
CA ILE A 149 0.16 8.86 3.06
C ILE A 149 -1.31 9.10 3.42
N LEU A 150 -1.54 9.80 4.52
CA LEU A 150 -2.87 10.20 5.01
C LEU A 150 -3.16 11.68 4.75
N ALA A 151 -2.10 12.49 4.68
CA ALA A 151 -2.20 13.94 4.42
C ALA A 151 -3.01 14.22 3.16
N GLY A 152 -3.96 15.14 3.26
CA GLY A 152 -4.78 15.58 2.13
C GLY A 152 -5.70 14.51 1.52
N GLN A 153 -5.80 13.35 2.14
CA GLN A 153 -6.79 12.35 1.73
C GLN A 153 -8.19 12.80 2.15
N HIS A 154 -9.21 12.45 1.39
CA HIS A 154 -10.58 12.79 1.70
C HIS A 154 -10.98 12.36 3.11
N GLU A 155 -11.54 13.28 3.88
CA GLU A 155 -11.92 13.06 5.28
C GLU A 155 -12.93 11.92 5.41
N ASP A 156 -13.98 11.92 4.60
CA ASP A 156 -15.03 10.89 4.59
C ASP A 156 -14.47 9.50 4.24
N TYR A 157 -13.49 9.43 3.34
CA TYR A 157 -12.77 8.19 3.05
C TYR A 157 -11.92 7.72 4.24
N LEU A 158 -11.22 8.63 4.94
CA LEU A 158 -10.44 8.29 6.13
C LEU A 158 -11.34 7.77 7.25
N VAL A 159 -12.50 8.41 7.46
CA VAL A 159 -13.53 7.95 8.41
C VAL A 159 -13.97 6.53 8.07
N GLU A 160 -14.36 6.26 6.82
CA GLU A 160 -14.78 4.92 6.40
C GLU A 160 -13.65 3.90 6.53
N ALA A 161 -12.41 4.29 6.22
CA ALA A 161 -11.25 3.42 6.38
C ALA A 161 -11.04 3.04 7.85
N LEU A 162 -11.05 4.01 8.77
CA LEU A 162 -10.90 3.77 10.21
C LEU A 162 -12.04 2.92 10.77
N LYS A 163 -13.29 3.21 10.40
CA LYS A 163 -14.47 2.39 10.75
C LYS A 163 -14.32 0.96 10.25
N SER A 164 -13.81 0.77 9.03
CA SER A 164 -13.59 -0.55 8.44
C SER A 164 -12.49 -1.35 9.14
N TYR A 165 -11.44 -0.71 9.64
CA TYR A 165 -10.44 -1.35 10.49
C TYR A 165 -10.97 -1.62 11.89
N HIS A 166 -11.70 -0.66 12.49
CA HIS A 166 -12.28 -0.80 13.82
C HIS A 166 -13.24 -1.99 13.92
N ASN A 167 -14.11 -2.17 12.94
CA ASN A 167 -15.07 -3.30 12.89
C ASN A 167 -14.51 -4.54 12.18
N LYS A 168 -13.19 -4.57 11.88
CA LYS A 168 -12.47 -5.70 11.26
C LYS A 168 -12.99 -6.10 9.87
N ARG A 169 -13.69 -5.23 9.17
CA ARG A 169 -14.03 -5.46 7.75
C ARG A 169 -12.78 -5.45 6.86
N ARG A 170 -11.83 -4.51 7.10
CA ARG A 170 -10.49 -4.57 6.51
C ARG A 170 -9.58 -5.40 7.38
N GLN A 171 -8.82 -6.32 6.77
CA GLN A 171 -7.92 -7.25 7.45
C GLN A 171 -6.49 -6.71 7.45
N ASN A 172 -6.10 -6.03 8.53
CA ASN A 172 -4.72 -5.60 8.75
C ASN A 172 -4.45 -5.59 10.26
N VAL A 173 -3.57 -6.48 10.73
CA VAL A 173 -3.34 -6.71 12.16
C VAL A 173 -2.96 -5.42 12.89
N VAL A 174 -2.06 -4.61 12.31
CA VAL A 174 -1.61 -3.36 12.92
C VAL A 174 -2.76 -2.36 12.98
N MET A 175 -3.39 -2.07 11.83
CA MET A 175 -4.44 -1.07 11.75
C MET A 175 -5.72 -1.48 12.50
N ASN A 176 -6.04 -2.79 12.56
CA ASN A 176 -7.14 -3.26 13.40
C ASN A 176 -6.87 -2.97 14.89
N GLY A 177 -5.62 -3.16 15.36
CA GLY A 177 -5.22 -2.81 16.72
C GLY A 177 -5.26 -1.30 16.98
N MET A 178 -4.72 -0.50 16.05
CA MET A 178 -4.69 0.97 16.18
C MET A 178 -6.09 1.58 16.18
N ALA A 179 -6.97 1.12 15.29
CA ALA A 179 -8.34 1.63 15.22
C ALA A 179 -9.17 1.32 16.48
N GLN A 180 -8.86 0.25 17.23
CA GLN A 180 -9.51 -0.04 18.51
C GLN A 180 -9.21 1.00 19.62
N LEU A 181 -8.15 1.80 19.46
CA LEU A 181 -7.85 2.88 20.39
C LEU A 181 -8.80 4.07 20.25
N LEU A 182 -9.55 4.15 19.15
CA LEU A 182 -10.56 5.18 18.89
C LEU A 182 -11.91 4.70 19.46
N ALA A 183 -12.23 5.12 20.68
CA ALA A 183 -13.35 4.58 21.43
C ALA A 183 -14.72 5.06 20.92
N THR A 184 -14.76 6.20 20.27
CA THR A 184 -16.01 6.82 19.80
C THR A 184 -15.93 7.18 18.30
N GLU A 185 -17.10 7.38 17.67
CA GLU A 185 -17.15 7.92 16.32
C GLU A 185 -16.52 9.31 16.20
N ASN A 186 -16.64 10.11 17.27
CA ASN A 186 -16.01 11.42 17.32
C ASN A 186 -14.46 11.32 17.31
N ASP A 187 -13.87 10.32 17.97
CA ASP A 187 -12.43 10.12 17.93
C ASP A 187 -11.98 9.78 16.50
N ILE A 188 -12.73 8.96 15.79
CA ILE A 188 -12.48 8.62 14.38
C ILE A 188 -12.55 9.89 13.52
N GLN A 189 -13.59 10.71 13.73
CA GLN A 189 -13.78 11.95 12.98
C GLN A 189 -12.64 12.93 13.21
N VAL A 190 -12.23 13.16 14.45
CA VAL A 190 -11.14 14.08 14.83
C VAL A 190 -9.81 13.64 14.20
N VAL A 191 -9.51 12.34 14.17
CA VAL A 191 -8.29 11.82 13.54
C VAL A 191 -8.34 11.98 12.01
N ALA A 192 -9.47 11.68 11.39
CA ALA A 192 -9.67 11.81 9.96
C ALA A 192 -9.55 13.28 9.51
N GLU A 193 -10.21 14.19 10.19
CA GLU A 193 -10.15 15.63 9.97
C GLU A 193 -8.71 16.15 10.06
N TYR A 194 -7.98 15.77 11.11
CA TYR A 194 -6.59 16.20 11.29
C TYR A 194 -5.71 15.84 10.09
N PHE A 195 -5.74 14.59 9.64
CA PHE A 195 -4.89 14.16 8.52
C PHE A 195 -5.40 14.66 7.17
N ALA A 196 -6.70 14.76 6.96
CA ALA A 196 -7.29 15.29 5.73
C ALA A 196 -6.86 16.74 5.46
N HIS A 197 -6.67 17.54 6.50
CA HIS A 197 -6.28 18.95 6.38
C HIS A 197 -4.76 19.19 6.41
N GLN A 198 -3.94 18.13 6.44
CA GLN A 198 -2.49 18.30 6.30
C GLN A 198 -2.10 18.61 4.84
N PRO A 199 -1.12 19.50 4.62
CA PRO A 199 -0.55 19.72 3.30
C PRO A 199 -0.01 18.41 2.69
N SER A 200 -0.36 18.15 1.45
CA SER A 200 -0.18 16.82 0.85
C SER A 200 0.36 16.87 -0.57
N PRO A 201 1.15 15.86 -0.97
CA PRO A 201 1.41 15.58 -2.37
C PRO A 201 0.30 14.76 -3.04
N LEU A 202 -0.67 14.20 -2.28
CA LEU A 202 -1.73 13.39 -2.88
C LEU A 202 -2.59 14.24 -3.81
N GLU A 203 -2.90 13.67 -4.96
CA GLU A 203 -3.70 14.29 -6.00
C GLU A 203 -4.62 13.27 -6.67
N THR A 204 -5.70 13.77 -7.28
CA THR A 204 -6.53 12.98 -8.19
C THR A 204 -5.67 12.46 -9.35
N ALA A 205 -5.80 11.19 -9.69
CA ALA A 205 -5.04 10.59 -10.78
C ALA A 205 -5.59 11.00 -12.16
N THR A 206 -5.50 12.29 -12.48
CA THR A 206 -5.94 12.80 -13.78
C THR A 206 -5.06 12.29 -14.91
N THR A 207 -5.64 12.17 -16.11
CA THR A 207 -4.83 11.99 -17.33
C THR A 207 -4.04 13.27 -17.55
N ASP A 208 -2.71 13.19 -17.49
CA ASP A 208 -1.90 14.33 -17.91
C ASP A 208 -2.29 14.67 -19.35
N SER A 209 -3.09 15.74 -19.51
CA SER A 209 -3.35 16.33 -20.81
C SER A 209 -2.04 16.94 -21.29
N LYS A 210 -1.29 16.15 -22.07
CA LYS A 210 -0.17 16.69 -22.88
C LYS A 210 -0.68 17.64 -23.93
#